data_f72f7b922024c56641b71b7ee371a02f
#
_entry.id   f72f7b922024c56641b71b7ee371a02f
#
_cell.length_a   1.000
_cell.length_b   1.000
_cell.length_c   1.000
_cell.angle_alpha   90.00
_cell.angle_beta   90.00
_cell.angle_gamma   90.00
#
_symmetry.space_group_name_H-M   'P 1'
#
loop_
_entity.id
_entity.type
_entity.pdbx_description
1 polymer ?
#
loop_
_entity_poly.entity_id
_entity_poly.type
_entity_poly.pdbx_seq_one_letter_code
_entity_poly.pdbx_strand_id
1 'polypeptide(L)'
;MPSSKRCETYIKERFGVEKILREYNFVERSGDYWIIPENMEVTGEYITTGIRALRDTGVGLKPTTYFLQVVGEDISKNVFKLDRTSLKKMVFEREKIRLNQCEDKVENGYVALEFMGEIIGCGLKKNDGLVTQIPKGRAKILEELILD
;
A
#
# COMPACT_ATOMS: atom_id res chain seq x y z
N MET A 1 -1.55 -1.85 22.55
CA MET A 1 -1.15 -0.44 22.36
C MET A 1 -2.13 0.26 21.44
N PRO A 2 -2.61 1.46 21.78
CA PRO A 2 -3.60 2.15 20.96
C PRO A 2 -3.15 2.41 19.53
N SER A 3 -1.87 2.77 19.32
CA SER A 3 -1.35 3.05 17.98
C SER A 3 -1.30 1.79 17.11
N SER A 4 -0.87 0.67 17.68
CA SER A 4 -0.82 -0.60 16.97
C SER A 4 -2.22 -1.06 16.58
N LYS A 5 -3.16 -0.92 17.47
CA LYS A 5 -4.56 -1.30 17.22
C LYS A 5 -5.18 -0.44 16.13
N ARG A 6 -4.85 0.86 16.09
CA ARG A 6 -5.31 1.76 15.04
C ARG A 6 -4.83 1.29 13.66
N CYS A 7 -3.57 0.88 13.56
CA CYS A 7 -3.00 0.35 12.32
C CYS A 7 -3.68 -0.94 11.91
N GLU A 8 -3.83 -1.87 12.84
CA GLU A 8 -4.47 -3.16 12.58
C GLU A 8 -5.92 -2.98 12.11
N THR A 9 -6.67 -2.11 12.77
CA THR A 9 -8.06 -1.81 12.40
C THR A 9 -8.12 -1.24 10.99
N TYR A 10 -7.25 -0.28 10.67
CA TYR A 10 -7.23 0.33 9.35
C TYR A 10 -6.97 -0.68 8.24
N ILE A 11 -5.93 -1.48 8.36
CA ILE A 11 -5.56 -2.42 7.28
C ILE A 11 -6.55 -3.58 7.17
N LYS A 12 -7.15 -3.98 8.27
CA LYS A 12 -8.19 -5.00 8.27
C LYS A 12 -9.46 -4.50 7.58
N GLU A 13 -9.94 -3.33 7.94
CA GLU A 13 -11.14 -2.75 7.37
C GLU A 13 -10.95 -2.30 5.93
N ARG A 14 -9.81 -1.70 5.61
CA ARG A 14 -9.55 -1.16 4.29
C ARG A 14 -9.15 -2.23 3.28
N PHE A 15 -8.28 -3.16 3.65
CA PHE A 15 -7.69 -4.13 2.74
C PHE A 15 -8.04 -5.59 3.03
N GLY A 16 -8.73 -5.85 4.12
CA GLY A 16 -9.07 -7.22 4.51
C GLY A 16 -7.89 -8.04 5.00
N VAL A 17 -6.82 -7.39 5.42
CA VAL A 17 -5.59 -8.06 5.86
C VAL A 17 -5.73 -8.51 7.30
N GLU A 18 -5.53 -9.80 7.56
CA GLU A 18 -5.63 -10.38 8.91
C GLU A 18 -4.45 -11.27 9.29
N LYS A 19 -4.05 -12.17 8.38
CA LYS A 19 -3.08 -13.23 8.69
C LYS A 19 -1.71 -12.69 9.05
N ILE A 20 -1.23 -11.74 8.26
CA ILE A 20 0.12 -11.24 8.39
C ILE A 20 0.30 -10.42 9.68
N LEU A 21 -0.80 -9.91 10.24
CA LEU A 21 -0.77 -9.16 11.49
C LEU A 21 -0.30 -10.00 12.67
N ARG A 22 -0.37 -11.32 12.54
CA ARG A 22 0.09 -12.26 13.58
C ARG A 22 1.59 -12.44 13.55
N GLU A 23 2.23 -12.09 12.44
CA GLU A 23 3.66 -12.30 12.23
C GLU A 23 4.49 -11.04 12.49
N TYR A 24 3.84 -9.87 12.55
CA TYR A 24 4.53 -8.59 12.66
C TYR A 24 3.93 -7.73 13.77
N ASN A 25 4.77 -6.90 14.35
CA ASN A 25 4.35 -5.85 15.28
C ASN A 25 4.48 -4.49 14.62
N PHE A 26 3.59 -3.57 14.98
CA PHE A 26 3.68 -2.18 14.56
C PHE A 26 4.42 -1.37 15.61
N VAL A 27 5.37 -0.57 15.17
CA VAL A 27 6.14 0.32 16.03
C VAL A 27 6.03 1.73 15.48
N GLU A 28 5.59 2.67 16.33
CA GLU A 28 5.51 4.06 15.93
C GLU A 28 6.87 4.75 16.10
N ARG A 29 7.24 5.56 15.11
CA ARG A 29 8.43 6.40 15.20
C ARG A 29 8.26 7.65 14.34
N SER A 30 8.27 8.81 15.01
CA SER A 30 8.19 10.12 14.34
C SER A 30 6.98 10.26 13.40
N GLY A 31 5.82 9.75 13.84
CA GLY A 31 4.58 9.83 13.06
C GLY A 31 4.39 8.76 12.02
N ASP A 32 5.39 7.90 11.84
CA ASP A 32 5.27 6.75 10.95
C ASP A 32 5.16 5.47 11.75
N TYR A 33 4.52 4.47 11.14
CA TYR A 33 4.38 3.15 11.75
C TYR A 33 5.17 2.14 10.92
N TRP A 34 6.05 1.43 11.61
CA TRP A 34 6.92 0.41 10.99
C TRP A 34 6.44 -0.97 11.39
N ILE A 35 6.63 -1.95 10.53
CA ILE A 35 6.40 -3.35 10.88
C ILE A 35 7.74 -4.05 11.08
N ILE A 36 7.79 -4.86 12.12
CA ILE A 36 8.94 -5.70 12.43
C ILE A 36 8.44 -7.11 12.76
N PRO A 37 9.26 -8.15 12.57
CA PRO A 37 8.86 -9.50 12.97
C PRO A 37 8.49 -9.56 14.45
N GLU A 38 7.46 -10.31 14.78
CA GLU A 38 6.90 -10.39 16.14
C GLU A 38 7.93 -10.80 17.18
N ASN A 39 8.85 -11.66 16.82
CA ASN A 39 9.86 -12.20 17.74
C ASN A 39 11.12 -11.36 17.86
N MET A 40 11.13 -10.18 17.22
CA MET A 40 12.29 -9.29 17.29
C MET A 40 12.13 -8.29 18.43
N GLU A 41 13.18 -8.17 19.28
CA GLU A 41 13.19 -7.15 20.32
C GLU A 41 13.43 -5.77 19.70
N VAL A 42 12.62 -4.81 20.12
CA VAL A 42 12.72 -3.44 19.61
C VAL A 42 13.63 -2.63 20.51
N THR A 43 14.87 -2.45 20.09
CA THR A 43 15.72 -1.40 20.64
C THR A 43 15.87 -0.33 19.57
N GLY A 44 16.28 0.88 19.95
CA GLY A 44 16.40 1.98 19.01
C GLY A 44 17.28 1.67 17.79
N GLU A 45 18.19 0.72 17.92
CA GLU A 45 19.12 0.35 16.86
C GLU A 45 18.51 -0.54 15.80
N TYR A 46 17.47 -1.31 16.13
CA TYR A 46 16.90 -2.31 15.23
C TYR A 46 15.73 -1.82 14.39
N ILE A 47 15.26 -0.62 14.64
CA ILE A 47 14.12 -0.10 13.90
C ILE A 47 14.40 0.09 12.41
N THR A 48 15.69 0.23 12.06
CA THR A 48 16.10 0.36 10.65
C THR A 48 15.97 -0.94 9.86
N THR A 49 15.76 -2.06 10.56
CA THR A 49 15.57 -3.36 9.88
C THR A 49 14.12 -3.63 9.53
N GLY A 50 13.20 -2.79 10.00
CA GLY A 50 11.79 -2.91 9.70
C GLY A 50 11.40 -2.23 8.40
N ILE A 51 10.13 -2.38 8.04
CA ILE A 51 9.56 -1.75 6.86
C ILE A 51 8.57 -0.68 7.32
N ARG A 52 8.72 0.53 6.80
CA ARG A 52 7.75 1.59 7.06
C ARG A 52 6.44 1.19 6.38
N ALA A 53 5.41 0.98 7.19
CA ALA A 53 4.15 0.43 6.72
C ALA A 53 3.10 1.49 6.48
N LEU A 54 2.89 2.36 7.45
CA LEU A 54 1.85 3.38 7.40
C LEU A 54 2.41 4.72 7.85
N ARG A 55 1.89 5.79 7.27
CA ARG A 55 2.21 7.15 7.67
C ARG A 55 0.97 7.80 8.25
N ASP A 56 1.13 8.55 9.31
CA ASP A 56 0.04 9.40 9.82
C ASP A 56 0.12 10.75 9.10
N THR A 57 -0.88 11.01 8.25
CA THR A 57 -0.91 12.22 7.44
C THR A 57 -1.61 13.39 8.13
N GLY A 58 -2.07 13.19 9.37
CA GLY A 58 -2.88 14.18 10.08
C GLY A 58 -4.37 14.07 9.80
N VAL A 59 -4.75 13.54 8.64
CA VAL A 59 -6.15 13.29 8.28
C VAL A 59 -6.48 11.81 8.21
N GLY A 60 -5.48 10.95 8.33
CA GLY A 60 -5.67 9.50 8.31
C GLY A 60 -4.35 8.78 8.10
N LEU A 61 -4.43 7.47 7.93
CA LEU A 61 -3.28 6.62 7.68
C LEU A 61 -3.09 6.43 6.18
N LYS A 62 -1.83 6.46 5.75
CA LYS A 62 -1.45 6.21 4.35
C LYS A 62 -0.52 5.01 4.29
N PRO A 63 -0.88 3.94 3.57
CA PRO A 63 0.01 2.80 3.43
C PRO A 63 1.15 3.12 2.46
N THR A 64 2.30 2.50 2.70
CA THR A 64 3.42 2.60 1.77
C THR A 64 3.27 1.51 0.69
N THR A 65 3.86 1.78 -0.47
CA THR A 65 3.92 0.78 -1.55
C THR A 65 4.57 -0.52 -1.06
N TYR A 66 5.65 -0.40 -0.29
CA TYR A 66 6.39 -1.57 0.19
C TYR A 66 5.56 -2.43 1.15
N PHE A 67 4.80 -1.79 2.03
CA PHE A 67 3.91 -2.52 2.93
C PHE A 67 2.85 -3.30 2.16
N LEU A 68 2.21 -2.66 1.18
CA LEU A 68 1.19 -3.34 0.39
C LEU A 68 1.76 -4.52 -0.39
N GLN A 69 3.02 -4.43 -0.81
CA GLN A 69 3.68 -5.57 -1.46
C GLN A 69 3.93 -6.72 -0.47
N VAL A 70 4.33 -6.40 0.77
CA VAL A 70 4.56 -7.42 1.80
C VAL A 70 3.28 -8.17 2.14
N VAL A 71 2.16 -7.47 2.27
CA VAL A 71 0.88 -8.08 2.65
C VAL A 71 0.03 -8.46 1.44
N GLY A 72 0.57 -8.35 0.24
CA GLY A 72 -0.19 -8.43 -1.01
C GLY A 72 -1.06 -9.68 -1.15
N GLU A 73 -0.55 -10.85 -0.76
CA GLU A 73 -1.31 -12.09 -0.86
C GLU A 73 -2.52 -12.14 0.07
N ASP A 74 -2.50 -11.35 1.14
CA ASP A 74 -3.57 -11.31 2.13
C ASP A 74 -4.60 -10.21 1.86
N ILE A 75 -4.37 -9.35 0.86
CA ILE A 75 -5.28 -8.27 0.52
C ILE A 75 -6.49 -8.81 -0.23
N SER A 76 -7.68 -8.51 0.29
CA SER A 76 -8.95 -8.97 -0.30
C SER A 76 -9.92 -7.86 -0.66
N LYS A 77 -9.60 -6.62 -0.31
CA LYS A 77 -10.45 -5.45 -0.56
C LYS A 77 -9.66 -4.32 -1.18
N ASN A 78 -10.35 -3.49 -1.94
CA ASN A 78 -9.79 -2.25 -2.50
C ASN A 78 -8.52 -2.50 -3.31
N VAL A 79 -8.60 -3.52 -4.17
CA VAL A 79 -7.59 -3.86 -5.14
C VAL A 79 -8.05 -3.37 -6.51
N PHE A 80 -7.20 -2.62 -7.20
CA PHE A 80 -7.48 -2.19 -8.57
C PHE A 80 -6.52 -2.89 -9.51
N LYS A 81 -7.08 -3.65 -10.47
CA LYS A 81 -6.29 -4.41 -11.42
C LYS A 81 -5.95 -3.56 -12.63
N LEU A 82 -4.67 -3.49 -12.94
CA LEU A 82 -4.15 -2.75 -14.08
C LEU A 82 -3.86 -3.69 -15.24
N ASP A 83 -4.19 -3.26 -16.44
CA ASP A 83 -3.64 -3.86 -17.66
C ASP A 83 -2.40 -3.07 -18.09
N ARG A 84 -1.76 -3.47 -19.20
CA ARG A 84 -0.54 -2.78 -19.65
C ARG A 84 -0.79 -1.32 -20.00
N THR A 85 -1.93 -1.02 -20.59
CA THR A 85 -2.28 0.34 -20.97
C THR A 85 -2.46 1.25 -19.75
N SER A 86 -3.23 0.81 -18.76
CA SER A 86 -3.45 1.59 -17.54
C SER A 86 -2.20 1.65 -16.68
N LEU A 87 -1.41 0.58 -16.64
CA LEU A 87 -0.12 0.59 -15.94
C LEU A 87 0.79 1.67 -16.49
N LYS A 88 0.97 1.70 -17.80
CA LYS A 88 1.81 2.69 -18.46
C LYS A 88 1.32 4.09 -18.19
N LYS A 89 0.04 4.33 -18.44
CA LYS A 89 -0.55 5.67 -18.31
C LYS A 89 -0.50 6.16 -16.88
N MET A 90 -0.95 5.35 -15.92
CA MET A 90 -1.08 5.79 -14.53
C MET A 90 0.23 5.74 -13.76
N VAL A 91 0.96 4.63 -13.85
CA VAL A 91 2.13 4.43 -13.00
C VAL A 91 3.38 5.05 -13.60
N PHE A 92 3.64 4.81 -14.88
CA PHE A 92 4.88 5.27 -15.52
C PHE A 92 4.77 6.72 -16.00
N GLU A 93 3.66 7.08 -16.62
CA GLU A 93 3.43 8.45 -17.08
C GLU A 93 2.80 9.34 -16.00
N ARG A 94 2.36 8.73 -14.90
CA ARG A 94 1.83 9.37 -13.69
C ARG A 94 0.59 10.22 -13.98
N GLU A 95 -0.24 9.76 -14.89
CA GLU A 95 -1.48 10.42 -15.23
C GLU A 95 -2.65 9.87 -14.39
N LYS A 96 -3.59 10.76 -14.12
CA LYS A 96 -4.85 10.35 -13.48
C LYS A 96 -5.67 9.57 -14.50
N ILE A 97 -6.20 8.42 -14.10
CA ILE A 97 -7.17 7.70 -14.93
C ILE A 97 -8.56 7.86 -14.35
N ARG A 98 -9.55 7.90 -15.23
CA ARG A 98 -10.96 7.97 -14.83
C ARG A 98 -11.54 6.58 -14.76
N LEU A 99 -12.39 6.35 -13.77
CA LEU A 99 -13.04 5.06 -13.55
C LEU A 99 -14.51 5.16 -13.89
N ASN A 100 -15.01 4.19 -14.63
CA ASN A 100 -16.44 4.04 -14.85
C ASN A 100 -17.08 3.44 -13.61
N GLN A 101 -18.29 3.85 -13.30
CA GLN A 101 -19.02 3.35 -12.13
C GLN A 101 -19.17 1.83 -12.16
N CYS A 102 -19.32 1.24 -13.35
CA CYS A 102 -19.46 -0.21 -13.47
C CYS A 102 -18.17 -0.98 -13.17
N GLU A 103 -17.01 -0.33 -13.34
CA GLU A 103 -15.70 -0.92 -13.08
C GLU A 103 -15.22 -0.62 -11.70
N ASP A 104 -15.86 0.32 -11.03
CA ASP A 104 -15.40 0.86 -9.75
C ASP A 104 -15.90 0.01 -8.59
N LYS A 105 -15.09 -0.96 -8.21
CA LYS A 105 -15.34 -1.79 -7.02
C LYS A 105 -14.51 -1.34 -5.82
N VAL A 106 -13.77 -0.25 -5.98
CA VAL A 106 -12.94 0.27 -4.91
C VAL A 106 -13.56 1.52 -4.32
N GLU A 107 -13.43 1.68 -3.02
CA GLU A 107 -13.92 2.85 -2.30
C GLU A 107 -12.91 3.98 -2.36
N ASN A 108 -13.37 5.22 -2.16
CA ASN A 108 -12.47 6.36 -2.06
C ASN A 108 -11.41 6.11 -0.97
N GLY A 109 -10.20 6.55 -1.21
CA GLY A 109 -9.07 6.36 -0.32
C GLY A 109 -7.95 5.59 -0.99
N TYR A 110 -7.02 5.08 -0.20
CA TYR A 110 -5.88 4.34 -0.73
C TYR A 110 -6.30 2.95 -1.20
N VAL A 111 -5.73 2.52 -2.31
CA VAL A 111 -6.01 1.22 -2.92
C VAL A 111 -4.71 0.50 -3.23
N ALA A 112 -4.80 -0.83 -3.31
CA ALA A 112 -3.68 -1.65 -3.74
C ALA A 112 -3.75 -1.79 -5.26
N LEU A 113 -2.65 -1.54 -5.94
CA LEU A 113 -2.55 -1.68 -7.39
C LEU A 113 -1.99 -3.04 -7.73
N GLU A 114 -2.70 -3.79 -8.58
CA GLU A 114 -2.31 -5.13 -8.98
C GLU A 114 -2.02 -5.17 -10.48
N PHE A 115 -0.93 -5.82 -10.85
CA PHE A 115 -0.61 -6.08 -12.23
C PHE A 115 -0.17 -7.54 -12.38
N MET A 116 -0.81 -8.27 -13.28
CA MET A 116 -0.54 -9.70 -13.54
C MET A 116 -0.53 -10.55 -12.27
N GLY A 117 -1.47 -10.30 -11.38
CA GLY A 117 -1.62 -11.08 -10.16
C GLY A 117 -0.73 -10.65 -8.99
N GLU A 118 0.10 -9.63 -9.19
CA GLU A 118 1.03 -9.15 -8.16
C GLU A 118 0.65 -7.75 -7.71
N ILE A 119 0.70 -7.50 -6.40
CA ILE A 119 0.53 -6.14 -5.88
C ILE A 119 1.82 -5.37 -6.13
N ILE A 120 1.73 -4.29 -6.88
CA ILE A 120 2.90 -3.48 -7.25
C ILE A 120 3.02 -2.18 -6.46
N GLY A 121 1.97 -1.78 -5.77
CA GLY A 121 2.06 -0.57 -4.97
C GLY A 121 0.73 0.02 -4.59
N CYS A 122 0.77 1.29 -4.22
CA CYS A 122 -0.36 2.04 -3.69
C CYS A 122 -0.87 3.06 -4.70
N GLY A 123 -2.19 3.17 -4.79
CA GLY A 123 -2.86 4.24 -5.52
C GLY A 123 -3.80 5.00 -4.60
N LEU A 124 -4.32 6.11 -5.08
CA LEU A 124 -5.30 6.91 -4.35
C LEU A 124 -6.49 7.16 -5.25
N LYS A 125 -7.66 6.73 -4.79
CA LYS A 125 -8.92 6.96 -5.49
C LYS A 125 -9.66 8.13 -4.83
N LYS A 126 -10.04 9.11 -5.64
CA LYS A 126 -10.93 10.19 -5.24
C LYS A 126 -12.04 10.33 -6.28
N ASN A 127 -13.28 10.17 -5.85
CA ASN A 127 -14.45 10.28 -6.71
C ASN A 127 -14.34 9.31 -7.92
N ASP A 128 -14.16 9.83 -9.13
CA ASP A 128 -14.09 9.04 -10.36
C ASP A 128 -12.66 8.83 -10.86
N GLY A 129 -11.66 9.27 -10.09
CA GLY A 129 -10.28 9.25 -10.55
C GLY A 129 -9.34 8.44 -9.68
N LEU A 130 -8.30 7.92 -10.30
CA LEU A 130 -7.27 7.12 -9.63
C LEU A 130 -5.90 7.64 -10.03
N VAL A 131 -5.04 7.91 -9.04
CA VAL A 131 -3.66 8.36 -9.26
C VAL A 131 -2.70 7.44 -8.50
N THR A 132 -1.48 7.32 -9.03
CA THR A 132 -0.46 6.51 -8.39
C THR A 132 0.09 7.18 -7.13
N GLN A 133 0.44 6.36 -6.16
CA GLN A 133 1.22 6.77 -4.99
C GLN A 133 2.57 6.05 -4.96
N ILE A 134 2.90 5.30 -6.01
CA ILE A 134 4.19 4.61 -6.11
C ILE A 134 5.28 5.68 -6.26
N PRO A 135 6.34 5.63 -5.43
CA PRO A 135 7.44 6.58 -5.56
C PRO A 135 8.06 6.54 -6.96
N LYS A 136 8.49 7.69 -7.47
CA LYS A 136 9.04 7.81 -8.83
C LYS A 136 10.21 6.86 -9.08
N GLY A 137 11.11 6.72 -8.12
CA GLY A 137 12.25 5.80 -8.25
C GLY A 137 11.81 4.35 -8.37
N ARG A 138 10.81 3.94 -7.59
CA ARG A 138 10.27 2.60 -7.67
C ARG A 138 9.53 2.36 -8.98
N ALA A 139 8.78 3.36 -9.45
CA ALA A 139 8.07 3.28 -10.73
C ALA A 139 9.05 3.07 -11.89
N LYS A 140 10.19 3.76 -11.86
CA LYS A 140 11.22 3.61 -12.89
C LYS A 140 11.79 2.18 -12.90
N ILE A 141 12.05 1.61 -11.74
CA ILE A 141 12.53 0.22 -11.65
C ILE A 141 11.49 -0.75 -12.20
N LEU A 142 10.21 -0.56 -11.86
CA LEU A 142 9.13 -1.39 -12.37
C LEU A 142 9.02 -1.27 -13.90
N GLU A 143 9.17 -0.08 -14.43
CA GLU A 143 9.14 0.14 -15.88
C GLU A 143 10.25 -0.66 -16.58
N GLU A 144 11.46 -0.61 -16.07
CA GLU A 144 12.58 -1.36 -16.60
C GLU A 144 12.36 -2.88 -16.56
N LEU A 145 11.77 -3.37 -15.47
CA LEU A 145 11.53 -4.80 -15.29
C LEU A 145 10.35 -5.32 -16.12
N ILE A 146 9.34 -4.51 -16.33
CA ILE A 146 8.09 -4.97 -16.97
C ILE A 146 8.06 -4.71 -18.46
N LEU A 147 8.59 -3.57 -18.92
CA LEU A 147 8.49 -3.18 -20.32
C LEU A 147 9.68 -3.64 -21.17
N ASP A 148 10.71 -4.18 -20.56
CA ASP A 148 11.86 -4.70 -21.32
C ASP A 148 11.61 -6.08 -21.92
#